data_95f606ce890d5945f8892f8346d3b46d
#
_entry.id   95f606ce890d5945f8892f8346d3b46d
#
_cell.length_a   1.000
_cell.length_b   1.000
_cell.length_c   1.000
_cell.angle_alpha   90.00
_cell.angle_beta   90.00
_cell.angle_gamma   90.00
#
_symmetry.space_group_name_H-M   'P 1'
#
loop_
_entity.id
_entity.type
_entity.pdbx_description
1 polymer ?
#
loop_
_entity_poly.entity_id
_entity_poly.type
_entity_poly.pdbx_seq_one_letter_code
_entity_poly.pdbx_strand_id
1 'polypeptide(L)'
;MSKFLFSCGLVLVGLAAFAAGMTLKPGLWEIKQVKMVMDGRDMSAQMAAAAANMQQTIANLTPEQRAKMQAMLPSTAGLGANGAFRICVSPEMAKRNSPIVDKDGRCQPTTVNHSGNVTTYEFNCSSNGSSRQGKGQVTTVGDVITTVADMTSTTPNGASHVMHNESEMHFLGADCGDVKPIEPPKQSP
;
A
#
# COMPACT_ATOMS: atom_id res chain seq x y z
N MET A 1 -56.59 -19.28 42.43
CA MET A 1 -55.39 -18.43 42.61
C MET A 1 -54.26 -18.96 41.69
N SER A 2 -54.20 -18.44 40.48
CA SER A 2 -53.26 -18.90 39.46
C SER A 2 -52.12 -17.90 39.37
N LYS A 3 -50.88 -18.33 39.67
CA LYS A 3 -49.68 -17.51 39.59
C LYS A 3 -49.05 -17.70 38.21
N PHE A 4 -49.19 -16.68 37.35
CA PHE A 4 -48.45 -16.58 36.10
C PHE A 4 -47.04 -16.09 36.41
N LEU A 5 -46.04 -16.95 36.18
CA LEU A 5 -44.64 -16.59 36.16
C LEU A 5 -44.28 -16.15 34.75
N PHE A 6 -44.05 -14.83 34.55
CA PHE A 6 -43.47 -14.27 33.36
C PHE A 6 -41.94 -14.51 33.40
N SER A 7 -41.46 -15.45 32.59
CA SER A 7 -40.05 -15.64 32.38
C SER A 7 -39.56 -14.63 31.32
N CYS A 8 -38.86 -13.60 31.77
CA CYS A 8 -38.23 -12.60 30.90
C CYS A 8 -36.93 -13.20 30.38
N GLY A 9 -36.97 -13.74 29.14
CA GLY A 9 -35.79 -14.22 28.45
C GLY A 9 -34.92 -13.06 27.98
N LEU A 10 -33.77 -12.87 28.65
CA LEU A 10 -32.75 -11.91 28.29
C LEU A 10 -32.01 -12.44 27.03
N VAL A 11 -32.34 -11.92 25.85
CA VAL A 11 -31.61 -12.19 24.63
C VAL A 11 -30.33 -11.36 24.66
N LEU A 12 -29.21 -11.99 25.06
CA LEU A 12 -27.86 -11.45 24.89
C LEU A 12 -27.53 -11.49 23.40
N VAL A 13 -27.78 -10.38 22.70
CA VAL A 13 -27.23 -10.15 21.38
C VAL A 13 -25.73 -9.90 21.57
N GLY A 14 -24.94 -10.95 21.41
CA GLY A 14 -23.48 -10.83 21.34
C GLY A 14 -23.10 -9.98 20.14
N LEU A 15 -22.69 -8.73 20.38
CA LEU A 15 -21.91 -7.95 19.41
C LEU A 15 -20.57 -8.65 19.22
N ALA A 16 -20.49 -9.52 18.22
CA ALA A 16 -19.22 -9.93 17.66
C ALA A 16 -18.62 -8.68 17.00
N ALA A 17 -17.78 -7.97 17.73
CA ALA A 17 -16.87 -6.97 17.15
C ALA A 17 -15.96 -7.72 16.19
N PHE A 18 -16.32 -7.72 14.91
CA PHE A 18 -15.40 -8.13 13.86
C PHE A 18 -14.23 -7.14 13.92
N ALA A 19 -13.09 -7.60 14.41
CA ALA A 19 -11.82 -6.93 14.19
C ALA A 19 -11.54 -7.02 12.68
N ALA A 20 -12.11 -6.08 11.93
CA ALA A 20 -11.83 -5.93 10.51
C ALA A 20 -10.42 -5.35 10.40
N GLY A 21 -9.42 -6.23 10.38
CA GLY A 21 -8.08 -5.86 9.96
C GLY A 21 -8.09 -5.34 8.53
N MET A 22 -7.04 -4.68 8.11
CA MET A 22 -6.86 -4.20 6.74
C MET A 22 -7.05 -5.37 5.75
N THR A 23 -8.16 -5.36 5.01
CA THR A 23 -8.43 -6.39 3.99
C THR A 23 -7.97 -5.88 2.63
N LEU A 24 -6.74 -6.21 2.27
CA LEU A 24 -6.23 -6.00 0.92
C LEU A 24 -6.80 -7.10 0.01
N LYS A 25 -7.52 -6.72 -1.04
CA LYS A 25 -8.04 -7.69 -2.03
C LYS A 25 -6.91 -8.19 -2.91
N PRO A 26 -6.82 -9.51 -3.18
CA PRO A 26 -5.90 -10.02 -4.21
C PRO A 26 -6.36 -9.57 -5.59
N GLY A 27 -5.40 -9.20 -6.46
CA GLY A 27 -5.68 -8.72 -7.81
C GLY A 27 -4.90 -7.48 -8.20
N LEU A 28 -5.34 -6.83 -9.26
CA LEU A 28 -4.70 -5.67 -9.85
C LEU A 28 -5.12 -4.38 -9.15
N TRP A 29 -4.13 -3.59 -8.76
CA TRP A 29 -4.29 -2.28 -8.13
C TRP A 29 -3.55 -1.23 -8.92
N GLU A 30 -4.14 -0.04 -9.04
CA GLU A 30 -3.50 1.15 -9.58
C GLU A 30 -3.10 2.08 -8.44
N ILE A 31 -1.85 2.55 -8.46
CA ILE A 31 -1.27 3.43 -7.43
C ILE A 31 -1.16 4.83 -7.99
N LYS A 32 -1.74 5.78 -7.28
CA LYS A 32 -1.66 7.22 -7.57
C LYS A 32 -0.94 7.92 -6.42
N GLN A 33 0.13 8.64 -6.75
CA GLN A 33 0.76 9.58 -5.82
C GLN A 33 -0.11 10.82 -5.71
N VAL A 34 -0.54 11.17 -4.50
CA VAL A 34 -1.39 12.34 -4.22
C VAL A 34 -0.54 13.52 -3.81
N LYS A 35 0.38 13.29 -2.85
CA LYS A 35 1.27 14.32 -2.32
C LYS A 35 2.62 13.75 -1.95
N MET A 36 3.67 14.51 -2.19
CA MET A 36 5.01 14.23 -1.72
C MET A 36 5.72 15.51 -1.32
N VAL A 37 6.13 15.58 -0.07
CA VAL A 37 6.96 16.67 0.45
C VAL A 37 8.29 16.08 0.88
N MET A 38 9.39 16.61 0.38
CA MET A 38 10.75 16.19 0.73
C MET A 38 11.54 17.37 1.25
N ASP A 39 12.06 17.23 2.47
CA ASP A 39 12.82 18.30 3.16
C ASP A 39 12.09 19.65 3.15
N GLY A 40 10.78 19.63 3.38
CA GLY A 40 9.90 20.80 3.39
C GLY A 40 9.50 21.35 2.02
N ARG A 41 9.95 20.72 0.91
CA ARG A 41 9.57 21.11 -0.46
C ARG A 41 8.46 20.21 -0.98
N ASP A 42 7.36 20.81 -1.40
CA ASP A 42 6.28 20.07 -2.07
C ASP A 42 6.70 19.71 -3.51
N MET A 43 6.84 18.42 -3.76
CA MET A 43 7.24 17.86 -5.06
C MET A 43 6.03 17.44 -5.91
N SER A 44 4.81 17.60 -5.41
CA SER A 44 3.59 17.06 -6.02
C SER A 44 3.35 17.63 -7.42
N ALA A 45 3.53 18.94 -7.60
CA ALA A 45 3.38 19.57 -8.92
C ALA A 45 4.44 19.09 -9.92
N GLN A 46 5.68 18.91 -9.49
CA GLN A 46 6.77 18.40 -10.33
C GLN A 46 6.50 16.94 -10.73
N MET A 47 6.02 16.12 -9.81
CA MET A 47 5.66 14.72 -10.08
C MET A 47 4.46 14.63 -11.03
N ALA A 48 3.43 15.49 -10.85
CA ALA A 48 2.28 15.54 -11.75
C ALA A 48 2.71 15.94 -13.17
N ALA A 49 3.59 16.92 -13.32
CA ALA A 49 4.14 17.32 -14.61
C ALA A 49 4.97 16.18 -15.26
N ALA A 50 5.80 15.48 -14.49
CA ALA A 50 6.56 14.34 -14.97
C ALA A 50 5.64 13.19 -15.42
N ALA A 51 4.58 12.90 -14.65
CA ALA A 51 3.57 11.90 -15.01
C ALA A 51 2.83 12.28 -16.31
N ALA A 52 2.44 13.55 -16.47
CA ALA A 52 1.80 14.03 -17.70
C ALA A 52 2.72 13.90 -18.93
N ASN A 53 4.00 14.26 -18.79
CA ASN A 53 5.00 14.07 -19.84
C ASN A 53 5.20 12.60 -20.20
N MET A 54 5.24 11.73 -19.17
CA MET A 54 5.32 10.28 -19.35
C MET A 54 4.10 9.75 -20.13
N GLN A 55 2.89 10.19 -19.77
CA GLN A 55 1.66 9.83 -20.48
C GLN A 55 1.71 10.21 -21.97
N GLN A 56 2.13 11.44 -22.29
CA GLN A 56 2.32 11.87 -23.67
C GLN A 56 3.34 11.03 -24.40
N THR A 57 4.46 10.71 -23.76
CA THR A 57 5.49 9.85 -24.33
C THR A 57 4.92 8.47 -24.65
N ILE A 58 4.21 7.84 -23.68
CA ILE A 58 3.61 6.50 -23.86
C ILE A 58 2.56 6.51 -24.97
N ALA A 59 1.74 7.57 -25.07
CA ALA A 59 0.71 7.69 -26.09
C ALA A 59 1.30 7.70 -27.53
N ASN A 60 2.50 8.25 -27.69
CA ASN A 60 3.19 8.36 -28.98
C ASN A 60 4.07 7.13 -29.32
N LEU A 61 4.20 6.15 -28.41
CA LEU A 61 4.97 4.94 -28.68
C LEU A 61 4.24 3.98 -29.60
N THR A 62 4.97 3.34 -30.52
CA THR A 62 4.48 2.18 -31.27
C THR A 62 4.22 1.00 -30.31
N PRO A 63 3.39 0.02 -30.71
CA PRO A 63 3.17 -1.18 -29.88
C PRO A 63 4.47 -1.89 -29.50
N GLU A 64 5.44 -1.96 -30.42
CA GLU A 64 6.76 -2.59 -30.17
C GLU A 64 7.59 -1.80 -29.16
N GLN A 65 7.61 -0.47 -29.27
CA GLN A 65 8.32 0.39 -28.31
C GLN A 65 7.70 0.31 -26.92
N ARG A 66 6.37 0.25 -26.84
CA ARG A 66 5.64 0.08 -25.58
C ARG A 66 5.97 -1.27 -24.93
N ALA A 67 5.99 -2.35 -25.70
CA ALA A 67 6.40 -3.67 -25.21
C ALA A 67 7.84 -3.68 -24.68
N LYS A 68 8.79 -3.02 -25.38
CA LYS A 68 10.17 -2.87 -24.90
C LYS A 68 10.23 -2.09 -23.58
N MET A 69 9.48 -0.99 -23.48
CA MET A 69 9.43 -0.20 -22.24
C MET A 69 8.83 -1.02 -21.09
N GLN A 70 7.75 -1.76 -21.33
CA GLN A 70 7.15 -2.65 -20.34
C GLN A 70 8.14 -3.74 -19.87
N ALA A 71 8.96 -4.28 -20.79
CA ALA A 71 9.98 -5.27 -20.45
C ALA A 71 11.14 -4.72 -19.59
N MET A 72 11.33 -3.40 -19.57
CA MET A 72 12.33 -2.74 -18.70
C MET A 72 11.80 -2.51 -17.27
N LEU A 73 10.49 -2.58 -17.05
CA LEU A 73 9.92 -2.49 -15.71
C LEU A 73 10.11 -3.80 -14.95
N PRO A 74 10.15 -3.76 -13.62
CA PRO A 74 10.05 -4.98 -12.82
C PRO A 74 8.79 -5.75 -13.23
N SER A 75 8.89 -7.06 -13.38
CA SER A 75 7.75 -7.91 -13.79
C SER A 75 6.53 -7.82 -12.85
N THR A 76 6.73 -7.31 -11.64
CA THR A 76 5.69 -7.06 -10.63
C THR A 76 5.06 -5.66 -10.73
N ALA A 77 5.46 -4.85 -11.72
CA ALA A 77 4.90 -3.52 -11.95
C ALA A 77 4.43 -3.40 -13.39
N GLY A 78 3.29 -2.74 -13.58
CA GLY A 78 2.73 -2.40 -14.88
C GLY A 78 2.59 -0.89 -15.02
N LEU A 79 2.46 -0.41 -16.25
CA LEU A 79 2.07 0.97 -16.56
C LEU A 79 0.62 0.96 -17.02
N GLY A 80 -0.20 1.75 -16.34
CA GLY A 80 -1.55 2.05 -16.77
C GLY A 80 -1.56 2.94 -18.01
N ALA A 81 -2.71 3.02 -18.68
CA ALA A 81 -2.88 3.87 -19.86
C ALA A 81 -2.64 5.36 -19.57
N ASN A 82 -2.84 5.78 -18.33
CA ASN A 82 -2.63 7.14 -17.81
C ASN A 82 -1.23 7.33 -17.17
N GLY A 83 -0.30 6.38 -17.35
CA GLY A 83 1.04 6.41 -16.74
C GLY A 83 1.06 6.10 -15.24
N ALA A 84 -0.08 5.76 -14.64
CA ALA A 84 -0.13 5.31 -13.25
C ALA A 84 0.55 3.94 -13.10
N PHE A 85 1.16 3.71 -11.95
CA PHE A 85 1.76 2.42 -11.66
C PHE A 85 0.69 1.40 -11.27
N ARG A 86 0.85 0.18 -11.76
CA ARG A 86 0.00 -0.95 -11.42
C ARG A 86 0.80 -2.04 -10.75
N ILE A 87 0.21 -2.65 -9.75
CA ILE A 87 0.76 -3.80 -9.05
C ILE A 87 -0.27 -4.90 -8.98
N CYS A 88 0.19 -6.14 -8.98
CA CYS A 88 -0.64 -7.30 -8.72
C CYS A 88 -0.36 -7.81 -7.31
N VAL A 89 -1.39 -7.86 -6.47
CA VAL A 89 -1.33 -8.39 -5.12
C VAL A 89 -1.70 -9.86 -5.14
N SER A 90 -0.78 -10.75 -4.71
CA SER A 90 -1.07 -12.17 -4.59
C SER A 90 -2.05 -12.45 -3.43
N PRO A 91 -2.77 -13.61 -3.44
CA PRO A 91 -3.59 -14.02 -2.31
C PRO A 91 -2.80 -14.14 -1.00
N GLU A 92 -1.53 -14.53 -1.08
CA GLU A 92 -0.62 -14.67 0.05
C GLU A 92 -0.25 -13.30 0.63
N MET A 93 0.04 -12.31 -0.24
CA MET A 93 0.26 -10.93 0.18
C MET A 93 -0.98 -10.30 0.80
N ALA A 94 -2.16 -10.56 0.21
CA ALA A 94 -3.43 -10.04 0.71
C ALA A 94 -3.77 -10.52 2.13
N LYS A 95 -3.32 -11.73 2.51
CA LYS A 95 -3.50 -12.30 3.85
C LYS A 95 -2.56 -11.68 4.89
N ARG A 96 -1.53 -10.98 4.48
CA ARG A 96 -0.60 -10.33 5.42
C ARG A 96 -1.23 -9.06 5.97
N ASN A 97 -1.42 -9.00 7.28
CA ASN A 97 -1.87 -7.80 7.97
C ASN A 97 -0.74 -6.77 8.20
N SER A 98 0.21 -6.70 7.26
CA SER A 98 1.34 -5.77 7.36
C SER A 98 1.31 -4.78 6.20
N PRO A 99 1.27 -3.47 6.48
CA PRO A 99 1.32 -2.43 5.46
C PRO A 99 2.70 -2.27 4.82
N ILE A 100 3.72 -2.96 5.34
CA ILE A 100 5.10 -2.86 4.88
C ILE A 100 5.44 -4.09 4.05
N VAL A 101 5.76 -3.86 2.79
CA VAL A 101 6.28 -4.87 1.88
C VAL A 101 7.80 -4.72 1.82
N ASP A 102 8.51 -5.58 2.54
CA ASP A 102 9.96 -5.67 2.48
C ASP A 102 10.38 -7.06 2.03
N LYS A 103 10.89 -7.15 0.82
CA LYS A 103 11.33 -8.42 0.21
C LYS A 103 12.58 -9.01 0.89
N ASP A 104 13.37 -8.16 1.51
CA ASP A 104 14.68 -8.55 2.03
C ASP A 104 14.70 -8.67 3.57
N GLY A 105 13.55 -8.49 4.24
CA GLY A 105 13.43 -8.58 5.69
C GLY A 105 14.17 -7.48 6.47
N ARG A 106 14.54 -6.39 5.78
CA ARG A 106 15.33 -5.29 6.37
C ARG A 106 14.47 -4.27 7.10
N CYS A 107 13.16 -4.27 6.84
CA CYS A 107 12.19 -3.43 7.51
C CYS A 107 11.38 -4.24 8.51
N GLN A 108 11.36 -3.80 9.74
CA GLN A 108 10.55 -4.40 10.78
C GLN A 108 9.43 -3.41 11.16
N PRO A 109 8.16 -3.81 11.12
CA PRO A 109 7.12 -3.04 11.78
C PRO A 109 7.40 -3.11 13.29
N THR A 110 7.55 -1.94 13.92
CA THR A 110 7.75 -1.85 15.38
C THR A 110 6.42 -1.85 16.11
N THR A 111 5.39 -1.31 15.47
CA THR A 111 4.03 -1.24 15.99
C THR A 111 3.05 -1.32 14.82
N VAL A 112 1.97 -2.09 14.98
CA VAL A 112 0.83 -2.12 14.05
C VAL A 112 -0.44 -2.15 14.88
N ASN A 113 -1.30 -1.15 14.71
CA ASN A 113 -2.59 -1.07 15.39
C ASN A 113 -3.71 -1.00 14.36
N HIS A 114 -4.78 -1.77 14.59
CA HIS A 114 -5.96 -1.80 13.75
C HIS A 114 -7.17 -1.24 14.51
N SER A 115 -7.91 -0.33 13.87
CA SER A 115 -9.15 0.23 14.41
C SER A 115 -10.15 0.41 13.26
N GLY A 116 -11.10 -0.52 13.15
CA GLY A 116 -12.04 -0.53 12.03
C GLY A 116 -11.33 -0.64 10.70
N ASN A 117 -11.53 0.35 9.82
CA ASN A 117 -10.92 0.43 8.50
C ASN A 117 -9.58 1.19 8.47
N VAL A 118 -9.05 1.56 9.62
CA VAL A 118 -7.79 2.29 9.76
C VAL A 118 -6.74 1.39 10.39
N THR A 119 -5.56 1.38 9.79
CA THR A 119 -4.35 0.74 10.31
C THR A 119 -3.28 1.78 10.48
N THR A 120 -2.75 1.95 11.68
CA THR A 120 -1.56 2.76 11.94
C THR A 120 -0.36 1.86 12.17
N TYR A 121 0.81 2.31 11.73
CA TYR A 121 2.04 1.53 11.84
C TYR A 121 3.26 2.42 12.04
N GLU A 122 4.27 1.86 12.68
CA GLU A 122 5.61 2.40 12.75
C GLU A 122 6.59 1.37 12.18
N PHE A 123 7.68 1.83 11.61
CA PHE A 123 8.68 0.93 11.03
C PHE A 123 10.09 1.46 11.22
N ASN A 124 11.03 0.54 11.20
CA ASN A 124 12.46 0.80 11.14
C ASN A 124 13.10 -0.16 10.15
N CYS A 125 13.86 0.39 9.21
CA CYS A 125 14.58 -0.34 8.18
C CYS A 125 16.06 -0.01 8.26
N SER A 126 16.93 -0.99 8.14
CA SER A 126 18.39 -0.79 8.07
C SER A 126 18.98 -1.57 6.92
N SER A 127 19.85 -0.97 6.15
CA SER A 127 20.55 -1.62 5.06
C SER A 127 21.83 -0.88 4.69
N ASN A 128 22.97 -1.60 4.69
CA ASN A 128 24.25 -1.09 4.20
C ASN A 128 24.64 0.30 4.74
N GLY A 129 24.48 0.51 6.05
CA GLY A 129 24.78 1.78 6.70
C GLY A 129 23.74 2.90 6.50
N SER A 130 22.69 2.64 5.73
CA SER A 130 21.51 3.51 5.63
C SER A 130 20.44 3.06 6.62
N SER A 131 19.68 4.01 7.15
CA SER A 131 18.49 3.72 7.94
C SER A 131 17.28 4.47 7.43
N ARG A 132 16.11 3.90 7.67
CA ARG A 132 14.83 4.50 7.32
C ARG A 132 13.84 4.20 8.43
N GLN A 133 13.27 5.22 9.02
CA GLN A 133 12.28 5.06 10.08
C GLN A 133 11.09 5.95 9.80
N GLY A 134 9.91 5.54 10.22
CA GLY A 134 8.73 6.34 9.98
C GLY A 134 7.48 5.75 10.62
N LYS A 135 6.41 6.47 10.41
CA LYS A 135 5.07 6.09 10.82
C LYS A 135 4.10 6.37 9.69
N GLY A 136 3.00 5.66 9.67
CA GLY A 136 1.97 5.89 8.67
C GLY A 136 0.61 5.40 9.10
N GLN A 137 -0.36 5.76 8.28
CA GLN A 137 -1.74 5.36 8.40
C GLN A 137 -2.23 4.85 7.05
N VAL A 138 -2.91 3.74 7.07
CA VAL A 138 -3.62 3.16 5.94
C VAL A 138 -5.10 3.17 6.25
N THR A 139 -5.91 3.72 5.37
CA THR A 139 -7.36 3.72 5.48
C THR A 139 -7.95 2.97 4.29
N THR A 140 -8.79 1.96 4.54
CA THR A 140 -9.42 1.15 3.49
C THR A 140 -10.92 1.43 3.44
N VAL A 141 -11.41 1.89 2.28
CA VAL A 141 -12.83 2.14 2.05
C VAL A 141 -13.24 1.49 0.72
N GLY A 142 -13.94 0.36 0.80
CA GLY A 142 -14.34 -0.40 -0.39
C GLY A 142 -13.14 -0.85 -1.22
N ASP A 143 -13.02 -0.30 -2.42
CA ASP A 143 -11.96 -0.60 -3.39
C ASP A 143 -10.85 0.46 -3.42
N VAL A 144 -10.82 1.34 -2.42
CA VAL A 144 -9.83 2.41 -2.30
C VAL A 144 -9.04 2.25 -1.00
N ILE A 145 -7.74 2.34 -1.11
CA ILE A 145 -6.81 2.37 0.02
C ILE A 145 -6.04 3.69 -0.05
N THR A 146 -6.15 4.48 1.00
CA THR A 146 -5.38 5.73 1.17
C THR A 146 -4.26 5.47 2.16
N THR A 147 -3.04 5.88 1.82
CA THR A 147 -1.89 5.80 2.71
C THR A 147 -1.32 7.19 2.93
N VAL A 148 -1.06 7.52 4.19
CA VAL A 148 -0.33 8.72 4.62
C VAL A 148 0.85 8.26 5.44
N ALA A 149 2.06 8.70 5.11
CA ALA A 149 3.27 8.29 5.82
C ALA A 149 4.28 9.43 5.96
N ASP A 150 4.86 9.52 7.15
CA ASP A 150 6.01 10.36 7.45
C ASP A 150 7.24 9.47 7.66
N MET A 151 8.34 9.83 7.01
CA MET A 151 9.55 9.01 7.02
C MET A 151 10.79 9.89 7.12
N THR A 152 11.77 9.41 7.89
CA THR A 152 13.14 9.94 7.90
C THR A 152 14.07 8.88 7.34
N SER A 153 14.91 9.26 6.40
CA SER A 153 15.92 8.41 5.77
C SER A 153 17.30 8.99 6.05
N THR A 154 18.23 8.17 6.54
CA THR A 154 19.63 8.56 6.77
C THR A 154 20.52 7.72 5.87
N THR A 155 21.38 8.39 5.11
CA THR A 155 22.35 7.76 4.20
C THR A 155 23.61 7.33 4.93
N PRO A 156 24.50 6.48 4.34
CA PRO A 156 25.72 6.02 5.00
C PRO A 156 26.69 7.15 5.39
N ASN A 157 26.66 8.29 4.66
CA ASN A 157 27.46 9.48 4.96
C ASN A 157 26.82 10.41 6.02
N GLY A 158 25.69 10.00 6.64
CA GLY A 158 25.02 10.74 7.70
C GLY A 158 24.04 11.81 7.23
N ALA A 159 23.86 12.03 5.92
CA ALA A 159 22.84 12.97 5.44
C ALA A 159 21.43 12.41 5.75
N SER A 160 20.54 13.26 6.25
CA SER A 160 19.18 12.90 6.64
C SER A 160 18.17 13.66 5.79
N HIS A 161 17.14 12.95 5.34
CA HIS A 161 16.04 13.50 4.57
C HIS A 161 14.71 13.14 5.22
N VAL A 162 13.82 14.10 5.30
CA VAL A 162 12.45 13.94 5.82
C VAL A 162 11.48 13.92 4.65
N MET A 163 10.58 12.95 4.63
CA MET A 163 9.59 12.80 3.57
C MET A 163 8.20 12.60 4.17
N HIS A 164 7.24 13.35 3.64
CA HIS A 164 5.81 13.13 3.82
C HIS A 164 5.22 12.64 2.51
N ASN A 165 4.47 11.56 2.55
CA ASN A 165 3.91 10.89 1.38
C ASN A 165 2.42 10.59 1.58
N GLU A 166 1.60 10.96 0.58
CA GLU A 166 0.21 10.57 0.50
C GLU A 166 -0.03 9.84 -0.84
N SER A 167 -0.65 8.69 -0.79
CA SER A 167 -0.97 7.88 -1.98
C SER A 167 -2.32 7.22 -1.87
N GLU A 168 -2.92 6.95 -3.01
CA GLU A 168 -4.14 6.17 -3.16
C GLU A 168 -3.89 4.95 -4.02
N MET A 169 -4.50 3.82 -3.63
CA MET A 169 -4.55 2.62 -4.43
C MET A 169 -6.00 2.33 -4.77
N HIS A 170 -6.29 2.06 -6.04
CA HIS A 170 -7.60 1.72 -6.54
C HIS A 170 -7.61 0.28 -7.06
N PHE A 171 -8.52 -0.54 -6.57
CA PHE A 171 -8.70 -1.91 -7.06
C PHE A 171 -9.29 -1.88 -8.46
N LEU A 172 -8.63 -2.52 -9.41
CA LEU A 172 -9.09 -2.59 -10.79
C LEU A 172 -9.80 -3.91 -11.12
N GLY A 173 -9.46 -4.99 -10.42
CA GLY A 173 -10.05 -6.31 -10.65
C GLY A 173 -9.17 -7.45 -10.15
N ALA A 174 -9.73 -8.65 -10.15
CA ALA A 174 -9.01 -9.86 -9.73
C ALA A 174 -7.97 -10.34 -10.75
N ASP A 175 -8.17 -10.00 -12.03
CA ASP A 175 -7.23 -10.36 -13.10
C ASP A 175 -6.11 -9.33 -13.20
N CYS A 176 -4.88 -9.80 -13.05
CA CYS A 176 -3.68 -8.99 -13.13
C CYS A 176 -3.12 -8.82 -14.55
N GLY A 177 -3.64 -9.53 -15.55
CA GLY A 177 -3.10 -9.54 -16.91
C GLY A 177 -1.61 -9.90 -16.91
N ASP A 178 -0.79 -9.08 -17.55
CA ASP A 178 0.66 -9.31 -17.69
C ASP A 178 1.48 -8.92 -16.44
N VAL A 179 0.86 -8.32 -15.40
CA VAL A 179 1.56 -7.90 -14.18
C VAL A 179 1.71 -9.09 -13.24
N LYS A 180 2.94 -9.53 -12.99
CA LYS A 180 3.19 -10.65 -12.08
C LYS A 180 2.85 -10.28 -10.64
N PRO A 181 2.24 -11.20 -9.87
CA PRO A 181 1.94 -10.97 -8.46
C PRO A 181 3.19 -10.63 -7.62
N ILE A 182 3.03 -9.72 -6.68
CA ILE A 182 4.01 -9.50 -5.63
C ILE A 182 3.87 -10.64 -4.63
N GLU A 183 4.91 -11.43 -4.52
CA GLU A 183 4.99 -12.51 -3.54
C GLU A 183 5.52 -12.00 -2.20
N PRO A 184 5.07 -12.60 -1.08
CA PRO A 184 5.64 -12.28 0.22
C PRO A 184 7.13 -12.65 0.24
N PRO A 185 7.96 -11.94 1.04
CA PRO A 185 9.34 -12.35 1.27
C PRO A 185 9.37 -13.79 1.75
N LYS A 186 10.34 -14.58 1.24
CA LYS A 186 10.60 -15.90 1.78
C LYS A 186 11.04 -15.72 3.23
N GLN A 187 10.34 -16.36 4.16
CA GLN A 187 10.79 -16.41 5.54
C GLN A 187 12.15 -17.12 5.54
N SER A 188 13.18 -16.40 5.95
CA SER A 188 14.47 -17.04 6.23
C SER A 188 14.28 -18.01 7.39
N PRO A 189 14.83 -19.24 7.30
CA PRO A 189 14.74 -20.25 8.35
C PRO A 189 15.39 -19.79 9.64
#